data_b5fe233c226063ff89bf992f4493c3c7
#
_entry.id   b5fe233c226063ff89bf992f4493c3c7
#
_cell.length_a   1.000
_cell.length_b   1.000
_cell.length_c   1.000
_cell.angle_alpha   90.00
_cell.angle_beta   90.00
_cell.angle_gamma   90.00
#
_symmetry.space_group_name_H-M   'P 1'
#
loop_
_entity.id
_entity.type
_entity.pdbx_description
1 polymer ?
#
loop_
_entity_poly.entity_id
_entity_poly.type
_entity_poly.pdbx_seq_one_letter_code
_entity_poly.pdbx_strand_id
1 'polypeptide(L)'
;GHLAFPGGRIEDSDTLPRKAAERETVEEVGLDLSEALSLGRLQDITGSTIPLCVSCHVFGIDALPDLRLNKEVDDAFTVKLSELADRANWVEADFEISGETKPYPAIDLKLDGKPLLWGLTYRFVVQLLEHAGLINDD
;
A
#
# COMPACT_ATOMS: atom_id res chain seq x y z
N GLY A 1 -3.93 14.52 1.47
CA GLY A 1 -3.34 13.40 0.79
C GLY A 1 -3.90 12.05 1.14
N HIS A 2 -3.53 11.10 0.35
CA HIS A 2 -3.91 9.72 0.54
C HIS A 2 -2.68 8.87 0.82
N LEU A 3 -2.88 7.80 1.57
CA LEU A 3 -1.83 6.81 1.80
C LEU A 3 -1.79 5.85 0.61
N ALA A 4 -0.58 5.54 0.16
CA ALA A 4 -0.38 4.59 -0.91
C ALA A 4 0.99 3.92 -0.74
N PHE A 5 1.10 2.69 -1.25
CA PHE A 5 2.40 2.06 -1.41
C PHE A 5 3.12 2.66 -2.61
N PRO A 6 4.46 2.65 -2.63
CA PRO A 6 5.19 3.09 -3.81
C PRO A 6 4.72 2.31 -5.04
N GLY A 7 4.53 3.00 -6.16
CA GLY A 7 4.09 2.35 -7.38
C GLY A 7 3.73 3.32 -8.47
N GLY A 8 3.49 2.78 -9.64
CA GLY A 8 3.11 3.53 -10.81
C GLY A 8 2.78 2.60 -11.96
N ARG A 9 2.66 3.17 -13.13
CA ARG A 9 2.33 2.41 -14.36
C ARG A 9 3.52 1.61 -14.83
N ILE A 10 3.23 0.45 -15.42
CA ILE A 10 4.25 -0.37 -16.07
C ILE A 10 4.68 0.35 -17.34
N GLU A 11 5.99 0.51 -17.51
CA GLU A 11 6.58 1.09 -18.71
C GLU A 11 7.12 -0.01 -19.63
N ASP A 12 7.36 0.33 -20.90
CA ASP A 12 7.86 -0.63 -21.89
C ASP A 12 9.21 -1.23 -21.49
N SER A 13 10.03 -0.50 -20.73
CA SER A 13 11.30 -1.01 -20.23
C SER A 13 11.13 -2.02 -19.09
N ASP A 14 9.97 -2.10 -18.48
CA ASP A 14 9.72 -3.03 -17.37
C ASP A 14 9.37 -4.41 -17.95
N THR A 15 10.21 -5.39 -17.70
CA THR A 15 10.00 -6.75 -18.23
C THR A 15 8.91 -7.50 -17.47
N LEU A 16 8.67 -7.14 -16.20
CA LEU A 16 7.67 -7.75 -15.33
C LEU A 16 7.01 -6.67 -14.49
N PRO A 17 5.74 -6.88 -14.06
CA PRO A 17 5.08 -5.94 -13.13
C PRO A 17 5.90 -5.66 -11.85
N ARG A 18 6.60 -6.69 -11.33
CA ARG A 18 7.46 -6.53 -10.17
C ARG A 18 8.58 -5.51 -10.44
N LYS A 19 9.11 -5.48 -11.67
CA LYS A 19 10.17 -4.53 -12.03
C LYS A 19 9.66 -3.10 -12.02
N ALA A 20 8.41 -2.88 -12.41
CA ALA A 20 7.78 -1.56 -12.30
C ALA A 20 7.70 -1.13 -10.83
N ALA A 21 7.27 -2.03 -9.95
CA ALA A 21 7.20 -1.75 -8.52
C ALA A 21 8.58 -1.43 -7.93
N GLU A 22 9.60 -2.18 -8.30
CA GLU A 22 10.97 -1.94 -7.86
C GLU A 22 11.49 -0.58 -8.34
N ARG A 23 11.25 -0.25 -9.60
CA ARG A 23 11.67 1.02 -10.19
C ARG A 23 10.99 2.21 -9.51
N GLU A 24 9.68 2.14 -9.35
CA GLU A 24 8.91 3.23 -8.70
C GLU A 24 9.33 3.40 -7.25
N THR A 25 9.68 2.32 -6.56
CA THR A 25 10.14 2.41 -5.17
C THR A 25 11.47 3.17 -5.08
N VAL A 26 12.38 2.92 -6.01
CA VAL A 26 13.63 3.69 -6.08
C VAL A 26 13.35 5.17 -6.39
N GLU A 27 12.49 5.43 -7.38
CA GLU A 27 12.18 6.80 -7.80
C GLU A 27 11.50 7.59 -6.69
N GLU A 28 10.52 7.00 -6.01
CA GLU A 28 9.71 7.72 -5.04
C GLU A 28 10.35 7.85 -3.67
N VAL A 29 10.99 6.79 -3.17
CA VAL A 29 11.53 6.78 -1.80
C VAL A 29 13.01 6.43 -1.70
N GLY A 30 13.67 6.17 -2.82
CA GLY A 30 15.10 5.89 -2.84
C GLY A 30 15.50 4.53 -2.26
N LEU A 31 14.56 3.58 -2.22
CA LEU A 31 14.81 2.26 -1.68
C LEU A 31 15.09 1.27 -2.79
N ASP A 32 16.31 0.72 -2.80
CA ASP A 32 16.72 -0.31 -3.75
C ASP A 32 16.32 -1.69 -3.22
N LEU A 33 15.45 -2.37 -3.96
CA LEU A 33 14.93 -3.68 -3.59
C LEU A 33 15.68 -4.84 -4.25
N SER A 34 16.79 -4.57 -4.94
CA SER A 34 17.53 -5.63 -5.66
C SER A 34 18.04 -6.73 -4.73
N GLU A 35 18.38 -6.39 -3.49
CA GLU A 35 18.85 -7.35 -2.48
C GLU A 35 17.75 -7.79 -1.53
N ALA A 36 16.53 -7.30 -1.71
CA ALA A 36 15.40 -7.66 -0.87
C ALA A 36 14.89 -9.06 -1.20
N LEU A 37 14.30 -9.71 -0.21
CA LEU A 37 13.66 -11.00 -0.40
C LEU A 37 12.27 -10.76 -1.01
N SER A 38 12.02 -11.27 -2.21
CA SER A 38 10.68 -11.22 -2.81
C SER A 38 9.80 -12.26 -2.12
N LEU A 39 8.81 -11.79 -1.37
CA LEU A 39 7.92 -12.67 -0.62
C LEU A 39 6.71 -13.13 -1.44
N GLY A 40 6.37 -12.41 -2.49
CA GLY A 40 5.28 -12.79 -3.36
C GLY A 40 4.45 -11.63 -3.85
N ARG A 41 3.33 -11.97 -4.46
CA ARG A 41 2.38 -11.02 -5.05
C ARG A 41 1.00 -11.29 -4.45
N LEU A 42 0.36 -10.23 -3.98
CA LEU A 42 -1.02 -10.32 -3.51
C LEU A 42 -1.96 -10.46 -4.71
N GLN A 43 -3.22 -10.80 -4.46
CA GLN A 43 -4.21 -10.90 -5.54
C GLN A 43 -4.43 -9.52 -6.13
N ASP A 44 -4.40 -9.43 -7.47
CA ASP A 44 -4.62 -8.17 -8.18
C ASP A 44 -6.01 -7.62 -7.88
N ILE A 45 -6.11 -6.30 -7.87
CA ILE A 45 -7.37 -5.61 -7.65
C ILE A 45 -7.67 -4.76 -8.87
N THR A 46 -8.90 -4.92 -9.40
CA THR A 46 -9.39 -4.10 -10.51
C THR A 46 -10.28 -3.00 -9.94
N GLY A 47 -10.01 -1.76 -10.32
CA GLY A 47 -10.82 -0.63 -9.89
C GLY A 47 -12.21 -0.65 -10.51
N SER A 48 -13.22 -0.21 -9.75
CA SER A 48 -14.61 -0.19 -10.23
C SER A 48 -14.89 0.99 -11.13
N THR A 49 -14.17 2.10 -10.96
CA THR A 49 -14.41 3.35 -11.72
C THR A 49 -13.40 3.57 -12.83
N ILE A 50 -12.23 2.93 -12.75
CA ILE A 50 -11.16 3.05 -13.74
C ILE A 50 -10.78 1.62 -14.13
N PRO A 51 -10.72 1.29 -15.44
CA PRO A 51 -10.39 -0.07 -15.88
C PRO A 51 -8.89 -0.36 -15.73
N LEU A 52 -8.37 -0.21 -14.53
CA LEU A 52 -6.97 -0.50 -14.20
C LEU A 52 -6.91 -1.72 -13.30
N CYS A 53 -5.98 -2.60 -13.63
CA CYS A 53 -5.64 -3.74 -12.80
C CYS A 53 -4.38 -3.37 -12.02
N VAL A 54 -4.45 -3.42 -10.69
CA VAL A 54 -3.33 -3.05 -9.84
C VAL A 54 -2.78 -4.29 -9.16
N SER A 55 -1.46 -4.48 -9.26
CA SER A 55 -0.76 -5.56 -8.57
C SER A 55 0.03 -5.01 -7.39
N CYS A 56 0.19 -5.82 -6.36
CA CYS A 56 0.95 -5.46 -5.17
C CYS A 56 1.97 -6.56 -4.88
N HIS A 57 3.23 -6.18 -4.83
CA HIS A 57 4.34 -7.09 -4.58
C HIS A 57 4.88 -6.86 -3.18
N VAL A 58 5.20 -7.94 -2.47
CA VAL A 58 5.65 -7.88 -1.08
C VAL A 58 7.11 -8.27 -1.01
N PHE A 59 7.91 -7.44 -0.37
CA PHE A 59 9.34 -7.66 -0.19
C PHE A 59 9.69 -7.66 1.29
N GLY A 60 10.67 -8.48 1.65
CA GLY A 60 11.22 -8.49 3.00
C GLY A 60 12.60 -7.86 3.00
N ILE A 61 12.88 -7.01 3.97
CA ILE A 61 14.19 -6.40 4.17
C ILE A 61 14.55 -6.48 5.65
N ASP A 62 15.86 -6.59 5.94
CA ASP A 62 16.31 -6.71 7.33
C ASP A 62 16.26 -5.39 8.08
N ALA A 63 16.52 -4.30 7.39
CA ALA A 63 16.50 -2.98 7.99
C ALA A 63 16.10 -1.94 6.93
N LEU A 64 15.34 -0.94 7.36
CA LEU A 64 14.95 0.15 6.47
C LEU A 64 16.06 1.20 6.47
N PRO A 65 16.70 1.45 5.32
CA PRO A 65 17.71 2.52 5.22
C PRO A 65 17.04 3.89 5.25
N ASP A 66 17.85 4.94 5.29
CA ASP A 66 17.34 6.30 5.15
C ASP A 66 16.69 6.45 3.77
N LEU A 67 15.48 6.95 3.76
CA LEU A 67 14.73 7.13 2.52
C LEU A 67 14.99 8.51 1.92
N ARG A 68 14.92 8.59 0.59
CA ARG A 68 15.02 9.84 -0.16
C ARG A 68 13.73 10.05 -0.92
N LEU A 69 12.91 10.96 -0.45
CA LEU A 69 11.62 11.22 -1.08
C LEU A 69 11.80 12.11 -2.30
N ASN A 70 11.07 11.80 -3.38
CA ASN A 70 11.04 12.67 -4.55
C ASN A 70 9.98 13.76 -4.39
N LYS A 71 9.74 14.55 -5.45
CA LYS A 71 8.81 15.68 -5.40
C LYS A 71 7.36 15.25 -5.22
N GLU A 72 7.02 14.03 -5.60
CA GLU A 72 5.64 13.55 -5.57
C GLU A 72 5.26 12.99 -4.20
N VAL A 73 6.22 12.71 -3.34
CA VAL A 73 6.01 12.08 -2.04
C VAL A 73 6.23 13.10 -0.93
N ASP A 74 5.17 13.45 -0.22
CA ASP A 74 5.24 14.39 0.89
C ASP A 74 5.88 13.78 2.13
N ASP A 75 5.63 12.50 2.38
CA ASP A 75 6.09 11.83 3.58
C ASP A 75 6.10 10.32 3.35
N ALA A 76 6.95 9.62 4.08
CA ALA A 76 6.98 8.16 4.10
C ALA A 76 7.24 7.71 5.53
N PHE A 77 6.54 6.67 5.95
CA PHE A 77 6.63 6.17 7.32
C PHE A 77 6.31 4.69 7.36
N THR A 78 6.63 4.07 8.49
CA THR A 78 6.36 2.65 8.71
C THR A 78 5.26 2.49 9.76
N VAL A 79 4.55 1.37 9.66
CA VAL A 79 3.50 1.02 10.62
C VAL A 79 3.70 -0.44 11.01
N LYS A 80 3.55 -0.74 12.28
CA LYS A 80 3.66 -2.12 12.76
C LYS A 80 2.47 -2.94 12.27
N LEU A 81 2.73 -4.16 11.80
CA LEU A 81 1.66 -5.06 11.36
C LEU A 81 0.68 -5.35 12.50
N SER A 82 1.17 -5.44 13.74
CA SER A 82 0.31 -5.68 14.91
C SER A 82 -0.69 -4.54 15.11
N GLU A 83 -0.31 -3.31 14.80
CA GLU A 83 -1.22 -2.18 14.90
C GLU A 83 -2.25 -2.19 13.75
N LEU A 84 -1.83 -2.57 12.56
CA LEU A 84 -2.75 -2.72 11.43
C LEU A 84 -3.76 -3.84 11.67
N ALA A 85 -3.35 -4.91 12.34
CA ALA A 85 -4.21 -6.06 12.63
C ALA A 85 -5.15 -5.83 13.82
N ASP A 86 -4.92 -4.81 14.62
CA ASP A 86 -5.75 -4.52 15.78
C ASP A 86 -7.11 -3.99 15.35
N ARG A 87 -8.15 -4.79 15.55
CA ARG A 87 -9.52 -4.46 15.13
C ARG A 87 -10.06 -3.20 15.81
N ALA A 88 -9.51 -2.81 16.96
CA ALA A 88 -9.90 -1.57 17.63
C ALA A 88 -9.58 -0.33 16.79
N ASN A 89 -8.64 -0.45 15.85
CA ASN A 89 -8.25 0.64 14.96
C ASN A 89 -9.04 0.65 13.65
N TRP A 90 -9.88 -0.36 13.42
CA TRP A 90 -10.67 -0.43 12.20
C TRP A 90 -11.95 0.36 12.38
N VAL A 91 -12.20 1.26 11.44
CA VAL A 91 -13.31 2.21 11.51
C VAL A 91 -14.05 2.24 10.18
N GLU A 92 -15.19 2.90 10.16
CA GLU A 92 -15.91 3.22 8.94
C GLU A 92 -15.99 4.73 8.84
N ALA A 93 -15.70 5.28 7.69
CA ALA A 93 -15.71 6.73 7.48
C ALA A 93 -16.25 7.04 6.09
N ASP A 94 -16.81 8.23 5.95
CA ASP A 94 -17.35 8.68 4.67
C ASP A 94 -16.24 9.26 3.79
N PHE A 95 -16.23 8.83 2.54
CA PHE A 95 -15.30 9.35 1.53
C PHE A 95 -16.06 9.70 0.27
N GLU A 96 -15.62 10.74 -0.42
CA GLU A 96 -16.21 11.15 -1.68
C GLU A 96 -15.43 10.54 -2.84
N ILE A 97 -16.13 9.81 -3.71
CA ILE A 97 -15.59 9.25 -4.93
C ILE A 97 -16.55 9.59 -6.06
N SER A 98 -16.05 10.24 -7.10
CA SER A 98 -16.83 10.59 -8.30
C SER A 98 -18.11 11.37 -7.97
N GLY A 99 -18.01 12.28 -6.99
CA GLY A 99 -19.14 13.11 -6.58
C GLY A 99 -20.12 12.47 -5.61
N GLU A 100 -19.90 11.20 -5.26
CA GLU A 100 -20.74 10.51 -4.29
C GLU A 100 -20.00 10.29 -2.99
N THR A 101 -20.64 10.59 -1.87
CA THR A 101 -20.12 10.35 -0.54
C THR A 101 -20.73 9.06 0.01
N LYS A 102 -19.89 8.11 0.35
CA LYS A 102 -20.31 6.80 0.86
C LYS A 102 -19.41 6.36 2.01
N PRO A 103 -19.91 5.51 2.91
CA PRO A 103 -19.06 4.92 3.95
C PRO A 103 -18.17 3.82 3.37
N TYR A 104 -16.91 3.81 3.80
CA TYR A 104 -15.94 2.79 3.43
C TYR A 104 -15.18 2.34 4.67
N PRO A 105 -14.76 1.06 4.70
CA PRO A 105 -13.90 0.62 5.79
C PRO A 105 -12.53 1.28 5.69
N ALA A 106 -11.95 1.55 6.85
CA ALA A 106 -10.66 2.22 6.93
C ALA A 106 -9.93 1.77 8.20
N ILE A 107 -8.64 2.06 8.26
CA ILE A 107 -7.84 1.82 9.46
C ILE A 107 -7.28 3.16 9.93
N ASP A 108 -7.51 3.48 11.19
CA ASP A 108 -6.92 4.64 11.84
C ASP A 108 -5.55 4.21 12.37
N LEU A 109 -4.50 4.79 11.82
CA LEU A 109 -3.13 4.43 12.18
C LEU A 109 -2.71 4.96 13.54
N LYS A 110 -3.54 5.83 14.16
CA LYS A 110 -3.24 6.47 15.46
C LYS A 110 -1.95 7.26 15.44
N LEU A 111 -1.61 7.82 14.28
CA LEU A 111 -0.45 8.68 14.09
C LEU A 111 -0.92 10.10 13.80
N ASP A 112 -0.38 11.06 14.53
CA ASP A 112 -0.77 12.47 14.40
C ASP A 112 -0.52 12.98 12.97
N GLY A 113 -1.53 13.63 12.41
CA GLY A 113 -1.42 14.25 11.09
C GLY A 113 -1.46 13.28 9.93
N LYS A 114 -1.65 11.99 10.17
CA LYS A 114 -1.74 11.02 9.08
C LYS A 114 -3.19 10.73 8.74
N PRO A 115 -3.51 10.60 7.44
CA PRO A 115 -4.88 10.27 7.03
C PRO A 115 -5.23 8.82 7.38
N LEU A 116 -6.52 8.51 7.28
CA LEU A 116 -7.00 7.13 7.41
C LEU A 116 -6.49 6.29 6.24
N LEU A 117 -6.22 5.03 6.50
CA LEU A 117 -5.83 4.07 5.46
C LEU A 117 -7.11 3.42 4.93
N TRP A 118 -7.45 3.67 3.66
CA TRP A 118 -8.69 3.18 3.07
C TRP A 118 -8.52 2.87 1.58
N GLY A 119 -9.56 2.44 0.94
CA GLY A 119 -9.58 2.21 -0.50
C GLY A 119 -8.72 1.05 -0.94
N LEU A 120 -8.02 1.22 -2.05
CA LEU A 120 -7.18 0.18 -2.64
C LEU A 120 -6.08 -0.28 -1.69
N THR A 121 -5.42 0.66 -1.03
CA THR A 121 -4.35 0.35 -0.08
C THR A 121 -4.89 -0.47 1.09
N TYR A 122 -6.07 -0.12 1.61
CA TYR A 122 -6.74 -0.90 2.65
C TYR A 122 -6.97 -2.34 2.19
N ARG A 123 -7.45 -2.53 0.97
CA ARG A 123 -7.75 -3.87 0.45
C ARG A 123 -6.49 -4.73 0.34
N PHE A 124 -5.37 -4.14 -0.06
CA PHE A 124 -4.08 -4.86 -0.09
C PHE A 124 -3.58 -5.17 1.32
N VAL A 125 -3.72 -4.23 2.25
CA VAL A 125 -3.32 -4.47 3.64
C VAL A 125 -4.11 -5.63 4.25
N VAL A 126 -5.42 -5.69 4.00
CA VAL A 126 -6.26 -6.80 4.48
C VAL A 126 -5.74 -8.14 3.94
N GLN A 127 -5.44 -8.22 2.64
CA GLN A 127 -4.86 -9.44 2.05
C GLN A 127 -3.56 -9.83 2.74
N LEU A 128 -2.68 -8.87 2.96
CA LEU A 128 -1.40 -9.13 3.62
C LEU A 128 -1.60 -9.67 5.03
N LEU A 129 -2.49 -9.07 5.79
CA LEU A 129 -2.78 -9.49 7.16
C LEU A 129 -3.38 -10.90 7.20
N GLU A 130 -4.26 -11.23 6.26
CA GLU A 130 -4.83 -12.58 6.14
C GLU A 130 -3.76 -13.61 5.82
N HIS A 131 -2.92 -13.33 4.83
CA HIS A 131 -1.82 -14.24 4.45
C HIS A 131 -0.80 -14.42 5.57
N ALA A 132 -0.58 -13.38 6.36
CA ALA A 132 0.33 -13.46 7.50
C ALA A 132 -0.29 -14.16 8.72
N GLY A 133 -1.58 -14.50 8.65
CA GLY A 133 -2.27 -15.14 9.75
C GLY A 133 -2.58 -14.22 10.92
N LEU A 134 -2.54 -12.91 10.69
CA LEU A 134 -2.77 -11.92 11.75
C LEU A 134 -4.24 -11.56 11.93
N ILE A 135 -5.07 -11.84 10.94
CA ILE A 135 -6.54 -11.69 11.01
C ILE A 135 -7.18 -12.88 10.31
N ASN A 136 -8.46 -13.11 10.61
CA ASN A 136 -9.26 -14.15 9.99
C ASN A 136 -10.15 -13.54 8.90
N ASP A 137 -10.65 -14.40 8.00
CA ASP A 137 -11.51 -13.99 6.87
C ASP A 137 -12.95 -13.63 7.28
N ASP A 138 -13.26 -13.59 8.52
CA ASP A 138 -14.61 -13.35 9.03
C ASP A 138 -15.15 -11.96 8.67
#